data_d8be4caf236bdb469cea05a0f70c125b
#
_entry.id   d8be4caf236bdb469cea05a0f70c125b
#
_cell.length_a   1.000
_cell.length_b   1.000
_cell.length_c   1.000
_cell.angle_alpha   90.00
_cell.angle_beta   90.00
_cell.angle_gamma   90.00
#
_symmetry.space_group_name_H-M   'P 1'
#
loop_
_entity.id
_entity.type
_entity.pdbx_description
1 polymer ?
#
loop_
_entity_poly.entity_id
_entity_poly.type
_entity_poly.pdbx_seq_one_letter_code
_entity_poly.pdbx_strand_id
1 'polypeptide(L)'
;MKRLGFSLLLSLAVFGSVAAQTGSKHVDLKEITDGKFRQVTAIGEMRSLPDGEHYTAMNADKSMIIKYSYRTGNPVDTLFNARKARECTFTDFDGYTISSTGHHILVWRDTESIYRRSTKAVVYDYDVRRNYVKPISDAKGKQMIPTFSPDGRMCAYVRDNNIWIRKFDFDTEVQVTKDGELNKILNGITDWVYEEEFAVTNLMAWSPDSEYLAFVRFDESEVPEYSMQMYGEGLYPGYYEYKYPKAGQKNSKVSVHSYSIVTKDTKEMKVPVEGDFYIPRITFTQNPDQLAIMTLNRQQNVFNMYCLLYTYDAADE
;
A
#
# COMPACT_ATOMS: atom_id res chain seq x y z
N MET A 1 -24.68 78.10 35.73
CA MET A 1 -24.63 76.87 36.53
C MET A 1 -25.29 75.80 35.73
N LYS A 2 -24.54 74.95 35.08
CA LYS A 2 -25.05 73.84 34.29
C LYS A 2 -24.71 72.51 35.01
N ARG A 3 -25.71 71.76 35.41
CA ARG A 3 -25.56 70.44 36.03
C ARG A 3 -25.34 69.37 34.94
N LEU A 4 -24.19 68.67 34.95
CA LEU A 4 -23.95 67.49 34.16
C LEU A 4 -24.61 66.30 34.87
N GLY A 5 -25.54 65.64 34.17
CA GLY A 5 -26.08 64.39 34.58
C GLY A 5 -25.19 63.25 34.10
N PHE A 6 -24.72 62.44 35.03
CA PHE A 6 -23.95 61.24 34.77
C PHE A 6 -24.97 60.08 34.59
N SER A 7 -25.14 59.60 33.36
CA SER A 7 -25.91 58.36 33.09
C SER A 7 -25.01 57.17 33.23
N LEU A 8 -25.24 56.39 34.25
CA LEU A 8 -24.57 55.11 34.50
C LEU A 8 -25.29 54.01 33.67
N LEU A 9 -24.68 53.61 32.55
CA LEU A 9 -25.13 52.45 31.78
C LEU A 9 -24.64 51.18 32.48
N LEU A 10 -25.59 50.49 33.13
CA LEU A 10 -25.39 49.18 33.70
C LEU A 10 -25.48 48.11 32.58
N SER A 11 -24.36 47.68 32.06
CA SER A 11 -24.30 46.55 31.13
C SER A 11 -24.46 45.24 31.89
N LEU A 12 -25.64 44.64 31.83
CA LEU A 12 -25.88 43.26 32.27
C LEU A 12 -25.16 42.31 31.31
N ALA A 13 -23.99 41.82 31.71
CA ALA A 13 -23.35 40.69 31.06
C ALA A 13 -24.14 39.40 31.42
N VAL A 14 -24.97 38.93 30.50
CA VAL A 14 -25.58 37.60 30.59
C VAL A 14 -24.50 36.55 30.30
N PHE A 15 -23.87 36.04 31.34
CA PHE A 15 -23.08 34.82 31.24
C PHE A 15 -24.05 33.65 31.01
N GLY A 16 -24.29 33.35 29.75
CA GLY A 16 -24.90 32.08 29.38
C GLY A 16 -23.91 30.97 29.72
N SER A 17 -24.11 30.31 30.86
CA SER A 17 -23.46 29.05 31.15
C SER A 17 -23.90 28.04 30.08
N VAL A 18 -23.00 27.74 29.14
CA VAL A 18 -23.14 26.56 28.31
C VAL A 18 -22.96 25.35 29.22
N ALA A 19 -24.06 24.90 29.79
CA ALA A 19 -24.09 23.59 30.44
C ALA A 19 -23.82 22.58 29.30
N ALA A 20 -22.63 22.02 29.25
CA ALA A 20 -22.40 20.81 28.49
C ALA A 20 -23.45 19.81 28.99
N GLN A 21 -24.41 19.48 28.15
CA GLN A 21 -25.31 18.37 28.41
C GLN A 21 -24.46 17.12 28.52
N THR A 22 -24.08 16.76 29.73
CA THR A 22 -23.61 15.41 30.04
C THR A 22 -24.78 14.52 29.73
N GLY A 23 -24.65 13.76 28.62
CA GLY A 23 -25.70 12.83 28.23
C GLY A 23 -26.03 11.91 29.37
N SER A 24 -27.26 12.01 29.89
CA SER A 24 -27.77 11.22 30.99
C SER A 24 -28.09 9.78 30.58
N LYS A 25 -27.79 9.40 29.36
CA LYS A 25 -28.08 8.07 28.84
C LYS A 25 -26.92 7.13 29.14
N HIS A 26 -27.16 6.16 29.99
CA HIS A 26 -26.22 5.07 30.19
C HIS A 26 -26.09 4.24 28.92
N VAL A 27 -24.85 3.93 28.54
CA VAL A 27 -24.56 3.02 27.42
C VAL A 27 -24.81 1.60 27.91
N ASP A 28 -25.73 0.90 27.27
CA ASP A 28 -26.07 -0.49 27.56
C ASP A 28 -25.22 -1.42 26.71
N LEU A 29 -24.73 -2.52 27.30
CA LEU A 29 -23.95 -3.55 26.60
C LEU A 29 -24.71 -4.09 25.39
N LYS A 30 -26.03 -4.29 25.52
CA LYS A 30 -26.86 -4.73 24.40
C LYS A 30 -26.86 -3.74 23.25
N GLU A 31 -26.94 -2.43 23.51
CA GLU A 31 -26.89 -1.40 22.46
C GLU A 31 -25.54 -1.41 21.73
N ILE A 32 -24.43 -1.73 22.42
CA ILE A 32 -23.09 -1.88 21.81
C ILE A 32 -23.07 -3.12 20.91
N THR A 33 -23.52 -4.27 21.43
CA THR A 33 -23.49 -5.54 20.68
C THR A 33 -24.45 -5.53 19.48
N ASP A 34 -25.59 -4.86 19.61
CA ASP A 34 -26.55 -4.67 18.50
C ASP A 34 -26.03 -3.66 17.45
N GLY A 35 -24.88 -3.05 17.68
CA GLY A 35 -24.24 -2.12 16.73
C GLY A 35 -24.93 -0.76 16.64
N LYS A 36 -25.74 -0.34 17.62
CA LYS A 36 -26.47 0.93 17.63
C LYS A 36 -25.57 2.16 17.50
N PHE A 37 -24.31 2.05 17.94
CA PHE A 37 -23.34 3.12 17.87
C PHE A 37 -22.36 2.95 16.70
N ARG A 38 -22.60 2.00 15.80
CA ARG A 38 -21.77 1.87 14.59
C ARG A 38 -21.98 3.10 13.72
N GLN A 39 -20.89 3.80 13.48
CA GLN A 39 -20.90 4.87 12.47
C GLN A 39 -21.01 4.23 11.08
N VAL A 40 -22.09 4.55 10.38
CA VAL A 40 -22.25 4.16 8.99
C VAL A 40 -21.43 5.15 8.17
N THR A 41 -20.30 4.71 7.66
CA THR A 41 -19.54 5.50 6.70
C THR A 41 -20.28 5.48 5.37
N ALA A 42 -20.77 6.61 4.94
CA ALA A 42 -21.57 6.70 3.71
C ALA A 42 -20.75 6.49 2.43
N ILE A 43 -19.44 6.69 2.49
CA ILE A 43 -18.53 6.58 1.35
C ILE A 43 -17.41 5.63 1.75
N GLY A 44 -17.20 4.59 0.96
CA GLY A 44 -16.07 3.68 1.09
C GLY A 44 -14.74 4.38 0.76
N GLU A 45 -13.70 3.62 0.52
CA GLU A 45 -12.39 4.12 0.17
C GLU A 45 -12.47 4.97 -1.12
N MET A 46 -12.20 6.28 -0.99
CA MET A 46 -12.16 7.21 -2.12
C MET A 46 -10.73 7.27 -2.67
N ARG A 47 -10.60 7.22 -4.00
CA ARG A 47 -9.33 7.37 -4.70
C ARG A 47 -9.40 8.54 -5.67
N SER A 48 -8.62 9.59 -5.40
CA SER A 48 -8.54 10.77 -6.27
C SER A 48 -8.01 10.40 -7.65
N LEU A 49 -8.58 11.02 -8.68
CA LEU A 49 -8.06 10.95 -10.04
C LEU A 49 -7.08 12.09 -10.30
N PRO A 50 -6.15 11.93 -11.27
CA PRO A 50 -5.13 12.95 -11.58
C PRO A 50 -5.72 14.28 -12.07
N ASP A 51 -6.96 14.30 -12.51
CA ASP A 51 -7.64 15.52 -12.98
C ASP A 51 -7.99 16.51 -11.84
N GLY A 52 -7.87 16.09 -10.57
CA GLY A 52 -8.18 16.92 -9.39
C GLY A 52 -9.67 17.26 -9.22
N GLU A 53 -10.54 16.85 -10.12
CA GLU A 53 -11.96 17.15 -10.11
C GLU A 53 -12.82 15.94 -9.72
N HIS A 54 -12.26 14.74 -9.83
CA HIS A 54 -12.99 13.51 -9.64
C HIS A 54 -12.28 12.55 -8.70
N TYR A 55 -13.07 11.66 -8.13
CA TYR A 55 -12.61 10.51 -7.39
C TYR A 55 -13.35 9.25 -7.83
N THR A 56 -12.81 8.11 -7.48
CA THR A 56 -13.46 6.82 -7.70
C THR A 56 -13.73 6.12 -6.36
N ALA A 57 -14.78 5.32 -6.34
CA ALA A 57 -15.12 4.45 -5.22
C ALA A 57 -15.82 3.19 -5.74
N MET A 58 -15.74 2.11 -4.96
CA MET A 58 -16.56 0.93 -5.20
C MET A 58 -18.01 1.20 -4.78
N ASN A 59 -18.97 0.59 -5.49
CA ASN A 59 -20.36 0.55 -5.04
C ASN A 59 -20.55 -0.40 -3.86
N ALA A 60 -21.74 -0.41 -3.26
CA ALA A 60 -22.03 -1.13 -2.03
C ALA A 60 -21.88 -2.67 -2.15
N ASP A 61 -22.20 -3.24 -3.31
CA ASP A 61 -22.07 -4.69 -3.58
C ASP A 61 -20.72 -5.07 -4.19
N LYS A 62 -19.77 -4.11 -4.23
CA LYS A 62 -18.39 -4.30 -4.73
C LYS A 62 -18.31 -4.87 -6.15
N SER A 63 -19.29 -4.56 -7.00
CA SER A 63 -19.34 -5.03 -8.39
C SER A 63 -18.89 -4.00 -9.41
N MET A 64 -18.78 -2.72 -9.01
CA MET A 64 -18.47 -1.61 -9.90
C MET A 64 -17.48 -0.62 -9.28
N ILE A 65 -16.68 0.00 -10.14
CA ILE A 65 -15.86 1.18 -9.83
C ILE A 65 -16.57 2.38 -10.47
N ILE A 66 -17.03 3.31 -9.65
CA ILE A 66 -17.79 4.47 -10.07
C ILE A 66 -16.93 5.72 -9.92
N LYS A 67 -16.93 6.56 -10.94
CA LYS A 67 -16.33 7.90 -10.95
C LYS A 67 -17.34 8.91 -10.44
N TYR A 68 -16.93 9.73 -9.48
CA TYR A 68 -17.74 10.78 -8.85
C TYR A 68 -17.09 12.15 -9.03
N SER A 69 -17.91 13.20 -9.06
CA SER A 69 -17.42 14.58 -9.03
C SER A 69 -17.24 15.06 -7.60
N TYR A 70 -16.08 15.64 -7.27
CA TYR A 70 -15.86 16.30 -5.97
C TYR A 70 -16.81 17.48 -5.75
N ARG A 71 -17.18 18.19 -6.82
CA ARG A 71 -18.05 19.36 -6.73
C ARG A 71 -19.46 19.02 -6.28
N THR A 72 -20.00 17.92 -6.80
CA THR A 72 -21.44 17.60 -6.61
C THR A 72 -21.68 16.37 -5.75
N GLY A 73 -20.66 15.52 -5.54
CA GLY A 73 -20.80 14.21 -4.92
C GLY A 73 -21.57 13.19 -5.78
N ASN A 74 -21.99 13.58 -6.99
CA ASN A 74 -22.79 12.70 -7.86
C ASN A 74 -21.91 11.78 -8.70
N PRO A 75 -22.40 10.58 -9.06
CA PRO A 75 -21.75 9.71 -10.03
C PRO A 75 -21.72 10.39 -11.41
N VAL A 76 -20.59 10.27 -12.09
CA VAL A 76 -20.34 10.82 -13.43
C VAL A 76 -20.22 9.70 -14.46
N ASP A 77 -19.53 8.60 -14.08
CA ASP A 77 -19.25 7.48 -14.98
C ASP A 77 -19.03 6.19 -14.21
N THR A 78 -19.08 5.05 -14.92
CA THR A 78 -18.70 3.73 -14.41
C THR A 78 -17.47 3.26 -15.13
N LEU A 79 -16.32 3.22 -14.44
CA LEU A 79 -15.05 2.85 -15.03
C LEU A 79 -14.88 1.33 -15.20
N PHE A 80 -15.51 0.56 -14.32
CA PHE A 80 -15.50 -0.91 -14.37
C PHE A 80 -16.82 -1.47 -13.85
N ASN A 81 -17.30 -2.53 -14.51
CA ASN A 81 -18.45 -3.30 -14.05
C ASN A 81 -18.18 -4.78 -14.27
N ALA A 82 -17.99 -5.53 -13.19
CA ALA A 82 -17.65 -6.95 -13.22
C ALA A 82 -18.70 -7.80 -13.98
N ARG A 83 -19.98 -7.39 -13.95
CA ARG A 83 -21.06 -8.12 -14.63
C ARG A 83 -21.19 -7.82 -16.13
N LYS A 84 -20.46 -6.79 -16.64
CA LYS A 84 -20.48 -6.36 -18.04
C LYS A 84 -19.16 -6.48 -18.76
N ALA A 85 -18.07 -6.59 -18.03
CA ALA A 85 -16.75 -6.76 -18.60
C ALA A 85 -16.62 -8.15 -19.22
N ARG A 86 -16.00 -8.21 -20.40
CA ARG A 86 -15.78 -9.46 -21.15
C ARG A 86 -14.77 -10.32 -20.41
N GLU A 87 -14.96 -11.65 -20.45
CA GLU A 87 -14.13 -12.66 -19.79
C GLU A 87 -13.99 -12.49 -18.27
N CYS A 88 -14.82 -11.65 -17.66
CA CYS A 88 -14.86 -11.53 -16.23
C CYS A 88 -15.58 -12.73 -15.61
N THR A 89 -14.87 -13.50 -14.79
CA THR A 89 -15.36 -14.75 -14.17
C THR A 89 -15.92 -14.54 -12.76
N PHE A 90 -16.01 -13.29 -12.31
CA PHE A 90 -16.47 -12.91 -10.96
C PHE A 90 -17.50 -11.79 -11.03
N THR A 91 -18.26 -11.61 -9.96
CA THR A 91 -19.31 -10.58 -9.85
C THR A 91 -18.98 -9.47 -8.88
N ASP A 92 -17.97 -9.67 -8.04
CA ASP A 92 -17.53 -8.77 -6.97
C ASP A 92 -16.01 -8.85 -6.82
N PHE A 93 -15.39 -7.83 -6.20
CA PHE A 93 -13.96 -7.73 -5.98
C PHE A 93 -13.65 -6.96 -4.69
N ASP A 94 -12.45 -7.19 -4.13
CA ASP A 94 -12.06 -6.66 -2.82
C ASP A 94 -11.44 -5.26 -2.91
N GLY A 95 -10.82 -4.93 -4.04
CA GLY A 95 -10.18 -3.64 -4.24
C GLY A 95 -9.65 -3.47 -5.66
N TYR A 96 -9.09 -2.29 -5.94
CA TYR A 96 -8.61 -1.93 -7.27
C TYR A 96 -7.51 -0.87 -7.22
N THR A 97 -6.80 -0.71 -8.34
CA THR A 97 -5.93 0.44 -8.63
C THR A 97 -6.02 0.78 -10.12
N ILE A 98 -5.82 2.04 -10.46
CA ILE A 98 -5.97 2.56 -11.83
C ILE A 98 -4.59 3.02 -12.33
N SER A 99 -4.22 2.65 -13.55
CA SER A 99 -2.99 3.14 -14.18
C SER A 99 -3.04 4.66 -14.38
N SER A 100 -1.89 5.31 -14.43
CA SER A 100 -1.77 6.76 -14.69
C SER A 100 -2.49 7.22 -15.95
N THR A 101 -2.53 6.36 -16.96
CA THR A 101 -3.19 6.61 -18.25
C THR A 101 -4.68 6.30 -18.24
N GLY A 102 -5.19 5.62 -17.21
CA GLY A 102 -6.56 5.13 -17.13
C GLY A 102 -6.89 3.99 -18.11
N HIS A 103 -5.90 3.42 -18.82
CA HIS A 103 -6.14 2.36 -19.81
C HIS A 103 -6.24 0.98 -19.18
N HIS A 104 -5.61 0.78 -18.02
CA HIS A 104 -5.62 -0.45 -17.27
C HIS A 104 -6.11 -0.21 -15.85
N ILE A 105 -6.95 -1.09 -15.36
CA ILE A 105 -7.41 -1.13 -13.97
C ILE A 105 -7.09 -2.52 -13.42
N LEU A 106 -6.28 -2.59 -12.38
CA LEU A 106 -6.13 -3.83 -11.65
C LEU A 106 -7.25 -3.96 -10.64
N VAL A 107 -7.90 -5.09 -10.63
CA VAL A 107 -8.90 -5.47 -9.62
C VAL A 107 -8.43 -6.77 -8.96
N TRP A 108 -8.71 -6.93 -7.68
CA TRP A 108 -8.32 -8.15 -6.97
C TRP A 108 -9.44 -8.69 -6.10
N ARG A 109 -9.37 -10.00 -5.87
CA ARG A 109 -10.32 -10.73 -5.04
C ARG A 109 -9.65 -11.87 -4.28
N ASP A 110 -10.43 -12.53 -3.44
CA ASP A 110 -9.96 -13.65 -2.62
C ASP A 110 -8.76 -13.23 -1.76
N THR A 111 -8.86 -12.03 -1.18
CA THR A 111 -7.80 -11.42 -0.37
C THR A 111 -7.59 -12.20 0.92
N GLU A 112 -6.35 -12.58 1.18
CA GLU A 112 -5.89 -13.20 2.42
C GLU A 112 -4.92 -12.26 3.13
N SER A 113 -5.12 -12.06 4.42
CA SER A 113 -4.15 -11.35 5.26
C SER A 113 -2.93 -12.22 5.54
N ILE A 114 -1.75 -11.60 5.51
CA ILE A 114 -0.48 -12.23 5.90
C ILE A 114 -0.15 -11.78 7.33
N TYR A 115 -0.02 -10.48 7.53
CA TYR A 115 0.12 -9.85 8.84
C TYR A 115 -0.99 -8.80 9.02
N ARG A 116 -0.73 -7.74 9.77
CA ARG A 116 -1.71 -6.68 10.04
C ARG A 116 -2.13 -5.90 8.80
N ARG A 117 -1.21 -5.67 7.85
CA ARG A 117 -1.40 -4.79 6.69
C ARG A 117 -1.18 -5.51 5.37
N SER A 118 -0.21 -6.41 5.32
CA SER A 118 0.14 -7.16 4.12
C SER A 118 -0.93 -8.17 3.78
N THR A 119 -1.24 -8.24 2.50
CA THR A 119 -2.23 -9.14 1.93
C THR A 119 -1.73 -9.74 0.63
N LYS A 120 -2.28 -10.89 0.27
CA LYS A 120 -2.15 -11.50 -1.05
C LYS A 120 -3.53 -11.77 -1.63
N ALA A 121 -3.68 -11.60 -2.93
CA ALA A 121 -4.97 -11.75 -3.61
C ALA A 121 -4.78 -12.27 -5.04
N VAL A 122 -5.83 -12.74 -5.65
CA VAL A 122 -5.85 -13.01 -7.10
C VAL A 122 -6.09 -11.70 -7.81
N VAL A 123 -5.10 -11.24 -8.59
CA VAL A 123 -5.14 -9.95 -9.29
C VAL A 123 -5.49 -10.16 -10.76
N TYR A 124 -6.36 -9.30 -11.26
CA TYR A 124 -6.80 -9.26 -12.65
C TYR A 124 -6.50 -7.90 -13.27
N ASP A 125 -6.14 -7.92 -14.54
CA ASP A 125 -6.04 -6.73 -15.39
C ASP A 125 -7.34 -6.54 -16.17
N TYR A 126 -7.94 -5.37 -16.07
CA TYR A 126 -9.02 -4.91 -16.92
C TYR A 126 -8.49 -3.89 -17.92
N ASP A 127 -8.45 -4.30 -19.20
CA ASP A 127 -8.19 -3.41 -20.33
C ASP A 127 -9.46 -2.60 -20.62
N VAL A 128 -9.44 -1.33 -20.29
CA VAL A 128 -10.60 -0.42 -20.42
C VAL A 128 -11.03 -0.26 -21.89
N ARG A 129 -10.07 -0.18 -22.80
CA ARG A 129 -10.37 0.03 -24.24
C ARG A 129 -11.04 -1.17 -24.87
N ARG A 130 -10.65 -2.37 -24.44
CA ARG A 130 -11.19 -3.64 -24.96
C ARG A 130 -12.39 -4.14 -24.16
N ASN A 131 -12.69 -3.52 -23.02
CA ASN A 131 -13.66 -4.01 -22.03
C ASN A 131 -13.40 -5.48 -21.69
N TYR A 132 -12.17 -5.82 -21.36
CA TYR A 132 -11.71 -7.19 -21.24
C TYR A 132 -10.93 -7.42 -19.95
N VAL A 133 -11.26 -8.50 -19.23
CA VAL A 133 -10.61 -8.89 -17.97
C VAL A 133 -9.81 -10.16 -18.18
N LYS A 134 -8.60 -10.21 -17.63
CA LYS A 134 -7.76 -11.40 -17.57
C LYS A 134 -6.97 -11.45 -16.27
N PRO A 135 -6.52 -12.64 -15.79
CA PRO A 135 -5.57 -12.73 -14.71
C PRO A 135 -4.28 -11.96 -15.05
N ILE A 136 -3.65 -11.32 -14.05
CA ILE A 136 -2.37 -10.63 -14.27
C ILE A 136 -1.23 -11.61 -14.53
N SER A 137 -1.37 -12.83 -14.05
CA SER A 137 -0.41 -13.93 -14.23
C SER A 137 -1.12 -15.18 -14.74
N ASP A 138 -0.47 -15.90 -15.65
CA ASP A 138 -0.94 -17.20 -16.15
C ASP A 138 -0.65 -18.33 -15.16
N ALA A 139 0.28 -18.10 -14.22
CA ALA A 139 0.60 -19.08 -13.19
C ALA A 139 -0.41 -19.02 -12.03
N LYS A 140 -0.63 -20.17 -11.41
CA LYS A 140 -1.43 -20.27 -10.19
C LYS A 140 -0.72 -19.56 -9.03
N GLY A 141 -1.50 -19.05 -8.08
CA GLY A 141 -1.00 -18.39 -6.89
C GLY A 141 -1.55 -16.96 -6.77
N LYS A 142 -1.43 -16.41 -5.57
CA LYS A 142 -1.86 -15.05 -5.26
C LYS A 142 -0.69 -14.08 -5.40
N GLN A 143 -1.00 -12.86 -5.78
CA GLN A 143 -0.05 -11.78 -5.95
C GLN A 143 -0.14 -10.81 -4.79
N MET A 144 0.98 -10.14 -4.51
CA MET A 144 1.10 -9.09 -3.49
C MET A 144 1.52 -7.77 -4.15
N ILE A 145 1.10 -6.67 -3.57
CA ILE A 145 1.56 -5.30 -3.87
C ILE A 145 1.64 -4.94 -5.37
N PRO A 146 0.60 -5.19 -6.19
CA PRO A 146 0.64 -4.85 -7.60
C PRO A 146 0.86 -3.33 -7.77
N THR A 147 1.90 -2.95 -8.50
CA THR A 147 2.36 -1.57 -8.65
C THR A 147 2.58 -1.23 -10.12
N PHE A 148 1.77 -0.32 -10.66
CA PHE A 148 1.91 0.14 -12.04
C PHE A 148 3.23 0.90 -12.26
N SER A 149 3.81 0.74 -13.46
CA SER A 149 4.82 1.68 -13.96
C SER A 149 4.20 3.07 -14.20
N PRO A 150 4.97 4.17 -14.12
CA PRO A 150 4.48 5.54 -14.35
C PRO A 150 3.82 5.73 -15.70
N ASP A 151 4.28 5.07 -16.75
CA ASP A 151 3.68 5.10 -18.09
C ASP A 151 2.39 4.26 -18.22
N GLY A 152 2.05 3.47 -17.18
CA GLY A 152 0.87 2.60 -17.12
C GLY A 152 0.90 1.40 -18.07
N ARG A 153 2.06 1.06 -18.65
CA ARG A 153 2.21 -0.04 -19.61
C ARG A 153 2.68 -1.35 -18.98
N MET A 154 3.12 -1.28 -17.72
CA MET A 154 3.61 -2.43 -16.96
C MET A 154 3.05 -2.44 -15.53
N CYS A 155 3.07 -3.61 -14.93
CA CYS A 155 2.80 -3.78 -13.50
C CYS A 155 3.83 -4.72 -12.89
N ALA A 156 4.52 -4.27 -11.83
CA ALA A 156 5.32 -5.13 -10.98
C ALA A 156 4.45 -5.69 -9.84
N TYR A 157 4.67 -6.91 -9.47
CA TYR A 157 4.02 -7.57 -8.34
C TYR A 157 4.91 -8.66 -7.77
N VAL A 158 4.59 -9.13 -6.56
CA VAL A 158 5.32 -10.22 -5.93
C VAL A 158 4.45 -11.47 -5.91
N ARG A 159 5.04 -12.60 -6.30
CA ARG A 159 4.50 -13.94 -6.17
C ARG A 159 5.60 -14.88 -5.67
N ASP A 160 5.30 -15.66 -4.63
CA ASP A 160 6.25 -16.59 -4.01
C ASP A 160 7.59 -15.89 -3.65
N ASN A 161 7.49 -14.71 -3.00
CA ASN A 161 8.60 -13.85 -2.58
C ASN A 161 9.53 -13.35 -3.71
N ASN A 162 9.12 -13.53 -4.95
CA ASN A 162 9.84 -13.07 -6.13
C ASN A 162 9.06 -12.00 -6.88
N ILE A 163 9.80 -11.03 -7.42
CA ILE A 163 9.25 -9.94 -8.23
C ILE A 163 9.02 -10.43 -9.65
N TRP A 164 7.85 -10.08 -10.18
CA TRP A 164 7.41 -10.32 -11.53
C TRP A 164 6.94 -9.02 -12.16
N ILE A 165 7.09 -8.89 -13.48
CA ILE A 165 6.60 -7.76 -14.25
C ILE A 165 5.70 -8.26 -15.36
N ARG A 166 4.44 -7.81 -15.39
CA ARG A 166 3.52 -7.95 -16.53
C ARG A 166 3.68 -6.76 -17.46
N LYS A 167 3.91 -7.02 -18.75
CA LYS A 167 3.93 -6.02 -19.83
C LYS A 167 2.62 -6.13 -20.60
N PHE A 168 1.76 -5.11 -20.51
CA PHE A 168 0.40 -5.18 -21.05
C PHE A 168 0.37 -5.17 -22.60
N ASP A 169 1.23 -4.37 -23.23
CA ASP A 169 1.27 -4.25 -24.70
C ASP A 169 1.61 -5.57 -25.40
N PHE A 170 2.47 -6.36 -24.79
CA PHE A 170 2.97 -7.62 -25.36
C PHE A 170 2.34 -8.85 -24.70
N ASP A 171 1.51 -8.65 -23.70
CA ASP A 171 0.89 -9.71 -22.92
C ASP A 171 1.92 -10.72 -22.38
N THR A 172 3.07 -10.23 -21.91
CA THR A 172 4.17 -11.06 -21.42
C THR A 172 4.44 -10.84 -19.95
N GLU A 173 4.87 -11.90 -19.27
CA GLU A 173 5.29 -11.90 -17.88
C GLU A 173 6.80 -12.18 -17.80
N VAL A 174 7.52 -11.42 -16.98
CA VAL A 174 8.97 -11.55 -16.78
C VAL A 174 9.24 -11.73 -15.30
N GLN A 175 9.99 -12.77 -14.95
CA GLN A 175 10.50 -12.96 -13.59
C GLN A 175 11.77 -12.14 -13.41
N VAL A 176 11.77 -11.23 -12.42
CA VAL A 176 12.90 -10.35 -12.09
C VAL A 176 13.84 -11.00 -11.10
N THR A 177 13.32 -11.54 -9.99
CA THR A 177 14.11 -12.22 -8.95
C THR A 177 13.79 -13.71 -8.91
N LYS A 178 14.75 -14.53 -8.45
CA LYS A 178 14.61 -16.00 -8.45
C LYS A 178 15.02 -16.66 -7.14
N ASP A 179 15.47 -15.87 -6.19
CA ASP A 179 16.01 -16.34 -4.90
C ASP A 179 15.00 -16.21 -3.74
N GLY A 180 13.78 -15.71 -4.04
CA GLY A 180 12.72 -15.58 -3.05
C GLY A 180 12.33 -16.92 -2.44
N GLU A 181 12.35 -17.00 -1.12
CA GLU A 181 12.02 -18.20 -0.34
C GLU A 181 11.36 -17.77 0.99
N LEU A 182 10.27 -18.43 1.34
CA LEU A 182 9.54 -18.14 2.59
C LEU A 182 10.46 -18.30 3.80
N ASN A 183 10.41 -17.37 4.74
CA ASN A 183 11.21 -17.29 5.95
C ASN A 183 12.74 -17.22 5.69
N LYS A 184 13.15 -16.82 4.48
CA LYS A 184 14.57 -16.62 4.13
C LYS A 184 14.80 -15.35 3.32
N ILE A 185 14.21 -15.26 2.11
CA ILE A 185 14.48 -14.16 1.19
C ILE A 185 13.17 -13.57 0.72
N LEU A 186 12.99 -12.27 0.94
CA LEU A 186 11.89 -11.49 0.45
C LEU A 186 12.39 -10.43 -0.53
N ASN A 187 11.71 -10.28 -1.66
CA ASN A 187 12.05 -9.29 -2.68
C ASN A 187 10.89 -8.31 -2.89
N GLY A 188 11.12 -7.03 -2.63
CA GLY A 188 10.16 -5.95 -2.86
C GLY A 188 9.03 -5.84 -1.85
N ILE A 189 8.71 -6.91 -1.13
CA ILE A 189 7.84 -6.92 0.05
C ILE A 189 8.68 -6.79 1.32
N THR A 190 8.03 -6.51 2.44
CA THR A 190 8.70 -6.29 3.72
C THR A 190 8.54 -7.47 4.66
N ASP A 191 9.44 -7.57 5.63
CA ASP A 191 9.31 -8.47 6.76
C ASP A 191 8.32 -7.95 7.81
N TRP A 192 8.09 -8.73 8.85
CA TRP A 192 7.17 -8.38 9.93
C TRP A 192 7.56 -7.07 10.65
N VAL A 193 8.87 -6.82 10.88
CA VAL A 193 9.36 -5.62 11.58
C VAL A 193 9.01 -4.35 10.82
N TYR A 194 9.25 -4.33 9.51
CA TYR A 194 8.95 -3.15 8.69
C TYR A 194 7.46 -2.87 8.60
N GLU A 195 6.64 -3.90 8.56
CA GLU A 195 5.20 -3.74 8.54
C GLU A 195 4.67 -3.15 9.86
N GLU A 196 5.16 -3.64 11.00
CA GLU A 196 4.70 -3.19 12.32
C GLU A 196 5.30 -1.84 12.72
N GLU A 197 6.61 -1.63 12.51
CA GLU A 197 7.31 -0.43 13.00
C GLU A 197 7.21 0.75 12.03
N PHE A 198 7.25 0.50 10.73
CA PHE A 198 7.22 1.58 9.72
C PHE A 198 5.93 1.65 8.93
N ALA A 199 4.98 0.74 9.15
CA ALA A 199 3.73 0.61 8.38
C ALA A 199 3.96 0.50 6.86
N VAL A 200 5.02 -0.19 6.45
CA VAL A 200 5.44 -0.36 5.06
C VAL A 200 5.25 -1.83 4.66
N THR A 201 4.60 -2.05 3.52
CA THR A 201 4.41 -3.39 2.93
C THR A 201 5.01 -3.51 1.53
N ASN A 202 5.33 -2.38 0.91
CA ASN A 202 5.86 -2.29 -0.45
C ASN A 202 7.15 -1.48 -0.44
N LEU A 203 8.24 -2.09 -0.85
CA LEU A 203 9.53 -1.46 -1.07
C LEU A 203 10.02 -1.72 -2.50
N MET A 204 9.12 -1.52 -3.46
CA MET A 204 9.42 -1.36 -4.88
C MET A 204 9.16 0.08 -5.32
N ALA A 205 10.00 0.61 -6.19
CA ALA A 205 9.86 1.93 -6.78
C ALA A 205 10.22 1.90 -8.28
N TRP A 206 9.33 2.43 -9.11
CA TRP A 206 9.60 2.64 -10.53
C TRP A 206 10.32 3.96 -10.76
N SER A 207 11.26 4.00 -11.71
CA SER A 207 11.81 5.26 -12.22
C SER A 207 10.74 6.04 -13.00
N PRO A 208 10.81 7.39 -13.05
CA PRO A 208 9.82 8.22 -13.75
C PRO A 208 9.63 7.89 -15.22
N ASP A 209 10.68 7.42 -15.89
CA ASP A 209 10.68 6.97 -17.30
C ASP A 209 10.22 5.52 -17.49
N SER A 210 9.93 4.80 -16.39
CA SER A 210 9.54 3.39 -16.40
C SER A 210 10.62 2.41 -16.89
N GLU A 211 11.89 2.82 -16.97
CA GLU A 211 12.99 1.98 -17.46
C GLU A 211 13.67 1.17 -16.35
N TYR A 212 13.47 1.56 -15.07
CA TYR A 212 14.04 0.87 -13.93
C TYR A 212 13.00 0.55 -12.87
N LEU A 213 13.17 -0.60 -12.21
CA LEU A 213 12.47 -0.99 -11.00
C LEU A 213 13.46 -1.21 -9.87
N ALA A 214 13.51 -0.28 -8.91
CA ALA A 214 14.28 -0.46 -7.69
C ALA A 214 13.46 -1.23 -6.65
N PHE A 215 14.15 -2.05 -5.84
CA PHE A 215 13.51 -2.81 -4.76
C PHE A 215 14.48 -3.09 -3.61
N VAL A 216 13.91 -3.30 -2.43
CA VAL A 216 14.67 -3.78 -1.27
C VAL A 216 14.54 -5.30 -1.20
N ARG A 217 15.68 -5.96 -0.99
CA ARG A 217 15.79 -7.38 -0.72
C ARG A 217 16.06 -7.57 0.77
N PHE A 218 15.33 -8.47 1.39
CA PHE A 218 15.47 -8.86 2.79
C PHE A 218 16.04 -10.26 2.86
N ASP A 219 17.10 -10.43 3.66
CA ASP A 219 17.59 -11.74 4.08
C ASP A 219 17.27 -11.92 5.56
N GLU A 220 16.20 -12.67 5.82
CA GLU A 220 15.71 -12.98 7.16
C GLU A 220 16.18 -14.35 7.68
N SER A 221 17.17 -14.96 7.01
CA SER A 221 17.67 -16.29 7.36
C SER A 221 18.17 -16.38 8.81
N GLU A 222 18.78 -15.29 9.32
CA GLU A 222 19.29 -15.21 10.69
C GLU A 222 18.28 -14.69 11.71
N VAL A 223 17.08 -14.26 11.25
CA VAL A 223 16.02 -13.81 12.15
C VAL A 223 15.39 -15.01 12.85
N PRO A 224 15.20 -14.96 14.17
CA PRO A 224 14.55 -16.04 14.90
C PRO A 224 13.11 -16.27 14.43
N GLU A 225 12.70 -17.52 14.42
CA GLU A 225 11.36 -17.95 14.10
C GLU A 225 10.49 -17.98 15.37
N TYR A 226 9.24 -17.54 15.23
CA TYR A 226 8.24 -17.58 16.27
C TYR A 226 7.05 -18.42 15.83
N SER A 227 6.61 -19.33 16.71
CA SER A 227 5.47 -20.19 16.49
C SER A 227 4.29 -19.67 17.30
N MET A 228 3.25 -19.17 16.61
CA MET A 228 2.03 -18.68 17.22
C MET A 228 0.94 -19.75 17.18
N GLN A 229 0.31 -20.00 18.31
CA GLN A 229 -0.86 -20.89 18.36
C GLN A 229 -2.09 -20.20 17.75
N MET A 230 -2.68 -20.87 16.78
CA MET A 230 -3.89 -20.41 16.09
C MET A 230 -5.08 -21.31 16.49
N TYR A 231 -6.01 -20.73 17.22
CA TYR A 231 -7.24 -21.40 17.60
C TYR A 231 -8.29 -21.25 16.51
N GLY A 232 -8.78 -22.36 15.99
CA GLY A 232 -9.86 -22.45 15.02
C GLY A 232 -11.04 -23.28 15.57
N GLU A 233 -11.80 -23.91 14.67
CA GLU A 233 -12.95 -24.77 15.05
C GLU A 233 -12.53 -26.14 15.58
N GLY A 234 -11.26 -26.51 15.46
CA GLY A 234 -10.73 -27.79 15.90
C GLY A 234 -10.48 -27.84 17.42
N LEU A 235 -10.40 -29.07 17.97
CA LEU A 235 -10.08 -29.31 19.39
C LEU A 235 -8.64 -28.91 19.75
N TYR A 236 -7.73 -28.96 18.80
CA TYR A 236 -6.33 -28.62 18.97
C TYR A 236 -5.96 -27.41 18.12
N PRO A 237 -5.10 -26.49 18.64
CA PRO A 237 -4.64 -25.36 17.86
C PRO A 237 -3.73 -25.81 16.70
N GLY A 238 -3.78 -25.10 15.60
CA GLY A 238 -2.71 -25.08 14.61
C GLY A 238 -1.57 -24.15 15.03
N TYR A 239 -0.49 -24.13 14.26
CA TYR A 239 0.62 -23.22 14.50
C TYR A 239 0.87 -22.40 13.23
N TYR A 240 1.13 -21.08 13.43
CA TYR A 240 1.58 -20.18 12.40
C TYR A 240 3.01 -19.76 12.71
N GLU A 241 3.94 -20.13 11.84
CA GLU A 241 5.37 -19.90 12.02
C GLU A 241 5.83 -18.78 11.08
N TYR A 242 6.52 -17.79 11.63
CA TYR A 242 7.02 -16.65 10.89
C TYR A 242 8.24 -16.03 11.59
N LYS A 243 9.01 -15.24 10.85
CA LYS A 243 10.19 -14.54 11.38
C LYS A 243 9.78 -13.39 12.27
N TYR A 244 10.20 -13.44 13.54
CA TYR A 244 9.84 -12.45 14.54
C TYR A 244 11.02 -12.23 15.50
N PRO A 245 11.77 -11.13 15.35
CA PRO A 245 12.86 -10.83 16.25
C PRO A 245 12.33 -10.22 17.55
N LYS A 246 12.57 -10.87 18.67
CA LYS A 246 12.36 -10.25 19.98
C LYS A 246 13.42 -9.18 20.23
N ALA A 247 13.17 -8.31 21.21
CA ALA A 247 14.14 -7.26 21.59
C ALA A 247 15.55 -7.83 21.77
N GLY A 248 16.54 -7.19 21.12
CA GLY A 248 17.95 -7.61 21.14
C GLY A 248 18.33 -8.74 20.18
N GLN A 249 17.37 -9.33 19.45
CA GLN A 249 17.65 -10.33 18.43
C GLN A 249 18.07 -9.69 17.10
N LYS A 250 18.55 -10.51 16.17
CA LYS A 250 18.94 -10.06 14.83
C LYS A 250 17.71 -9.67 14.01
N ASN A 251 17.83 -8.58 13.26
CA ASN A 251 16.89 -8.21 12.21
C ASN A 251 17.31 -8.82 10.87
N SER A 252 16.44 -8.68 9.87
CA SER A 252 16.77 -8.99 8.49
C SER A 252 17.93 -8.12 8.00
N LYS A 253 18.83 -8.69 7.22
CA LYS A 253 19.83 -7.94 6.45
C LYS A 253 19.14 -7.39 5.20
N VAL A 254 19.34 -6.11 4.92
CA VAL A 254 18.68 -5.44 3.81
C VAL A 254 19.67 -4.92 2.78
N SER A 255 19.31 -5.01 1.51
CA SER A 255 20.07 -4.45 0.40
C SER A 255 19.12 -3.85 -0.64
N VAL A 256 19.60 -2.84 -1.36
CA VAL A 256 18.83 -2.20 -2.44
C VAL A 256 19.33 -2.72 -3.78
N HIS A 257 18.40 -3.08 -4.62
CA HIS A 257 18.68 -3.56 -5.97
C HIS A 257 17.88 -2.76 -6.98
N SER A 258 18.35 -2.76 -8.20
CA SER A 258 17.65 -2.18 -9.29
C SER A 258 17.73 -3.04 -10.55
N TYR A 259 16.58 -3.23 -11.16
CA TYR A 259 16.38 -3.99 -12.38
C TYR A 259 16.15 -3.06 -13.58
N SER A 260 16.94 -3.20 -14.64
CA SER A 260 16.73 -2.49 -15.90
C SER A 260 15.73 -3.26 -16.78
N ILE A 261 14.69 -2.57 -17.25
CA ILE A 261 13.69 -3.12 -18.17
C ILE A 261 14.29 -3.37 -19.56
N VAL A 262 15.30 -2.55 -19.94
CA VAL A 262 15.96 -2.60 -21.25
C VAL A 262 16.97 -3.73 -21.29
N THR A 263 17.96 -3.73 -20.37
CA THR A 263 19.05 -4.72 -20.38
C THR A 263 18.66 -6.03 -19.71
N LYS A 264 17.63 -6.02 -18.87
CA LYS A 264 17.15 -7.16 -18.05
C LYS A 264 18.16 -7.61 -16.98
N ASP A 265 19.05 -6.72 -16.60
CA ASP A 265 20.06 -6.96 -15.57
C ASP A 265 19.62 -6.35 -14.23
N THR A 266 20.01 -7.00 -13.15
CA THR A 266 19.84 -6.48 -11.78
C THR A 266 21.19 -6.09 -11.22
N LYS A 267 21.30 -4.86 -10.68
CA LYS A 267 22.47 -4.36 -9.99
C LYS A 267 22.15 -4.08 -8.53
N GLU A 268 23.09 -4.41 -7.64
CA GLU A 268 23.02 -3.96 -6.25
C GLU A 268 23.47 -2.50 -6.15
N MET A 269 22.65 -1.68 -5.49
CA MET A 269 22.94 -0.29 -5.18
C MET A 269 23.60 -0.22 -3.80
N LYS A 270 24.93 -0.08 -3.75
CA LYS A 270 25.68 -0.06 -2.50
C LYS A 270 25.34 1.17 -1.68
N VAL A 271 24.70 0.96 -0.54
CA VAL A 271 24.41 2.02 0.44
C VAL A 271 25.58 2.14 1.39
N PRO A 272 26.20 3.33 1.58
CA PRO A 272 27.39 3.50 2.40
C PRO A 272 27.04 3.55 3.91
N VAL A 273 26.44 2.47 4.41
CA VAL A 273 26.05 2.31 5.82
C VAL A 273 26.63 1.00 6.34
N GLU A 274 27.30 1.09 7.48
CA GLU A 274 27.84 -0.08 8.16
C GLU A 274 26.95 -0.50 9.34
N GLY A 275 27.02 -1.78 9.68
CA GLY A 275 26.32 -2.34 10.83
C GLY A 275 24.86 -2.70 10.54
N ASP A 276 24.04 -2.66 11.59
CA ASP A 276 22.62 -3.02 11.54
C ASP A 276 21.77 -1.76 11.32
N PHE A 277 21.04 -1.71 10.21
CA PHE A 277 20.25 -0.55 9.80
C PHE A 277 18.97 -0.97 9.11
N TYR A 278 18.04 -0.03 8.99
CA TYR A 278 16.79 -0.16 8.24
C TYR A 278 16.81 0.70 6.97
N ILE A 279 16.06 0.26 5.96
CA ILE A 279 15.76 1.03 4.75
C ILE A 279 14.23 1.24 4.69
N PRO A 280 13.66 2.16 5.47
CA PRO A 280 12.21 2.32 5.57
C PRO A 280 11.57 2.88 4.30
N ARG A 281 12.35 3.47 3.39
CA ARG A 281 11.83 4.03 2.13
C ARG A 281 12.89 4.11 1.05
N ILE A 282 12.46 3.82 -0.17
CA ILE A 282 13.17 4.12 -1.42
C ILE A 282 12.23 4.88 -2.35
N THR A 283 12.75 5.80 -3.15
CA THR A 283 11.97 6.53 -4.15
C THR A 283 12.89 7.12 -5.21
N PHE A 284 12.50 7.05 -6.48
CA PHE A 284 13.20 7.83 -7.50
C PHE A 284 12.90 9.31 -7.34
N THR A 285 13.87 10.16 -7.67
CA THR A 285 13.65 11.60 -7.86
C THR A 285 12.96 11.84 -9.20
N GLN A 286 12.78 13.10 -9.60
CA GLN A 286 12.32 13.41 -10.96
C GLN A 286 13.38 13.10 -12.03
N ASN A 287 14.65 12.96 -11.62
CA ASN A 287 15.68 12.40 -12.49
C ASN A 287 15.60 10.87 -12.45
N PRO A 288 15.36 10.19 -13.60
CA PRO A 288 15.21 8.74 -13.66
C PRO A 288 16.48 7.98 -13.26
N ASP A 289 17.64 8.61 -13.39
CA ASP A 289 18.93 8.01 -13.00
C ASP A 289 19.24 8.12 -11.50
N GLN A 290 18.35 8.75 -10.70
CA GLN A 290 18.64 9.05 -9.31
C GLN A 290 17.63 8.44 -8.36
N LEU A 291 18.08 7.47 -7.54
CA LEU A 291 17.33 6.83 -6.49
C LEU A 291 17.68 7.43 -5.12
N ALA A 292 16.69 7.94 -4.40
CA ALA A 292 16.79 8.34 -3.01
C ALA A 292 16.50 7.13 -2.10
N ILE A 293 17.43 6.82 -1.21
CA ILE A 293 17.36 5.73 -0.24
C ILE A 293 17.44 6.35 1.15
N MET A 294 16.41 6.10 1.95
CA MET A 294 16.37 6.55 3.34
C MET A 294 16.82 5.41 4.23
N THR A 295 17.76 5.69 5.15
CA THR A 295 18.26 4.73 6.12
C THR A 295 18.06 5.22 7.54
N LEU A 296 17.91 4.28 8.46
CA LEU A 296 17.77 4.53 9.88
C LEU A 296 18.62 3.49 10.62
N ASN A 297 19.45 3.92 11.57
CA ASN A 297 20.21 2.98 12.36
C ASN A 297 19.31 2.15 13.30
N ARG A 298 19.85 1.06 13.86
CA ARG A 298 19.08 0.16 14.73
C ARG A 298 18.41 0.88 15.91
N GLN A 299 19.06 1.88 16.50
CA GLN A 299 18.54 2.67 17.61
C GLN A 299 17.50 3.70 17.18
N GLN A 300 17.27 3.85 15.88
CA GLN A 300 16.30 4.77 15.29
C GLN A 300 16.51 6.26 15.67
N ASN A 301 17.73 6.66 15.90
CA ASN A 301 18.12 8.04 16.26
C ASN A 301 19.07 8.70 15.26
N VAL A 302 19.50 7.99 14.22
CA VAL A 302 20.31 8.52 13.11
C VAL A 302 19.60 8.18 11.80
N PHE A 303 19.09 9.23 11.16
CA PHE A 303 18.45 9.15 9.85
C PHE A 303 19.37 9.74 8.78
N ASN A 304 19.56 9.03 7.67
CA ASN A 304 20.29 9.51 6.51
C ASN A 304 19.46 9.30 5.24
N MET A 305 19.69 10.17 4.26
CA MET A 305 19.15 10.04 2.92
C MET A 305 20.30 10.07 1.92
N TYR A 306 20.43 9.02 1.16
CA TYR A 306 21.43 8.86 0.10
C TYR A 306 20.72 8.98 -1.25
N CYS A 307 21.31 9.77 -2.16
CA CYS A 307 20.86 9.83 -3.55
C CYS A 307 21.92 9.12 -4.40
N LEU A 308 21.63 7.92 -4.85
CA LEU A 308 22.54 7.12 -5.65
C LEU A 308 22.21 7.29 -7.15
N LEU A 309 23.25 7.48 -7.94
CA LEU A 309 23.15 7.54 -9.41
C LEU A 309 23.27 6.13 -10.00
N TYR A 310 22.44 5.83 -10.98
CA TYR A 310 22.43 4.56 -11.68
C TYR A 310 23.68 4.31 -12.51
N THR A 311 24.27 5.41 -13.02
CA THR A 311 25.41 5.41 -13.93
C THR A 311 26.76 5.31 -13.22
N TYR A 312 26.80 5.39 -11.89
CA TYR A 312 28.06 5.27 -11.14
C TYR A 312 28.40 3.81 -10.91
N ASP A 313 29.28 3.25 -11.74
CA ASP A 313 30.09 2.09 -11.38
C ASP A 313 31.08 2.56 -10.33
N ALA A 314 30.92 2.12 -9.07
CA ALA A 314 31.85 2.41 -7.98
C ALA A 314 33.25 1.75 -8.19
N ALA A 315 33.65 1.50 -9.41
CA ALA A 315 34.90 0.91 -9.82
C ALA A 315 35.93 1.93 -10.37
N ASP A 316 35.55 3.23 -10.47
CA ASP A 316 36.40 4.28 -11.06
C ASP A 316 36.87 5.36 -10.04
N GLU A 317 37.02 5.02 -8.74
CA GLU A 317 37.80 5.80 -7.80
C GLU A 317 38.87 4.96 -7.10
#